data_2d477dfdbc8f26dcca1b80523bc2f243
#
_entry.id   2d477dfdbc8f26dcca1b80523bc2f243
#
_cell.length_a   1.000
_cell.length_b   1.000
_cell.length_c   1.000
_cell.angle_alpha   90.00
_cell.angle_beta   90.00
_cell.angle_gamma   90.00
#
_symmetry.space_group_name_H-M   'P 1'
#
loop_
_entity.id
_entity.type
_entity.pdbx_description
1 polymer ?
#
loop_
_entity_poly.entity_id
_entity_poly.type
_entity_poly.pdbx_seq_one_letter_code
_entity_poly.pdbx_strand_id
1 'polypeptide(L)'
;MFKSYETELAGRKLVIETGKLCGLANGSVVVKYGDTVVMVNVTASKEPKEGIDFFPLSVDFEEKMYSVGKIPGSYTKREGKPSDKAILVSRAIDRPLRPLFPKDFRNDVVVVATVLCVEQDNSPEVAAMIGASAALSISDIPFGGPTAAVNVGLVNGEIVINP
;
A
#
# COMPACT_ATOMS: atom_id res chain seq x y z
N MET A 1 -9.76 -2.72 18.09
CA MET A 1 -10.06 -4.17 18.21
C MET A 1 -9.46 -4.89 17.02
N PHE A 2 -8.68 -5.95 17.23
CA PHE A 2 -8.08 -6.74 16.14
C PHE A 2 -9.15 -7.50 15.35
N LYS A 3 -9.04 -7.44 13.99
CA LYS A 3 -9.88 -8.20 13.06
C LYS A 3 -9.01 -8.76 11.95
N SER A 4 -9.34 -9.95 11.47
CA SER A 4 -8.67 -10.61 10.36
C SER A 4 -9.72 -11.14 9.38
N TYR A 5 -9.51 -10.88 8.10
CA TYR A 5 -10.36 -11.32 7.01
C TYR A 5 -9.52 -12.12 6.02
N GLU A 6 -10.02 -13.27 5.61
CA GLU A 6 -9.32 -14.19 4.73
C GLU A 6 -10.13 -14.45 3.47
N THR A 7 -9.44 -14.50 2.34
CA THR A 7 -10.01 -14.90 1.04
C THR A 7 -8.91 -15.53 0.20
N GLU A 8 -9.25 -15.98 -0.98
CA GLU A 8 -8.32 -16.50 -1.97
C GLU A 8 -8.33 -15.61 -3.21
N LEU A 9 -7.16 -15.28 -3.73
CA LEU A 9 -6.96 -14.52 -4.96
C LEU A 9 -5.95 -15.25 -5.86
N ALA A 10 -6.40 -15.66 -7.05
CA ALA A 10 -5.56 -16.37 -8.02
C ALA A 10 -4.82 -17.60 -7.43
N GLY A 11 -5.53 -18.43 -6.65
CA GLY A 11 -4.97 -19.63 -6.03
C GLY A 11 -4.05 -19.40 -4.83
N ARG A 12 -3.90 -18.14 -4.38
CA ARG A 12 -3.08 -17.79 -3.21
C ARG A 12 -3.95 -17.18 -2.11
N LYS A 13 -3.61 -17.48 -0.86
CA LYS A 13 -4.31 -16.95 0.32
C LYS A 13 -4.03 -15.45 0.45
N LEU A 14 -5.10 -14.66 0.55
CA LEU A 14 -5.05 -13.23 0.85
C LEU A 14 -5.67 -12.99 2.22
N VAL A 15 -4.92 -12.36 3.12
CA VAL A 15 -5.37 -12.02 4.48
C VAL A 15 -5.20 -10.53 4.70
N ILE A 16 -6.23 -9.87 5.23
CA ILE A 16 -6.19 -8.47 5.64
C ILE A 16 -6.45 -8.39 7.13
N GLU A 17 -5.44 -7.95 7.88
CA GLU A 17 -5.51 -7.75 9.34
C GLU A 17 -5.58 -6.26 9.66
N THR A 18 -6.43 -5.87 10.61
CA THR A 18 -6.50 -4.49 11.12
C THR A 18 -6.63 -4.44 12.64
N GLY A 19 -6.27 -3.29 13.23
CA GLY A 19 -6.37 -3.06 14.67
C GLY A 19 -5.26 -3.70 15.50
N LYS A 20 -4.15 -4.15 14.87
CA LYS A 20 -3.00 -4.77 15.55
C LYS A 20 -1.82 -3.81 15.69
N LEU A 21 -1.54 -3.05 14.64
CA LEU A 21 -0.40 -2.15 14.54
C LEU A 21 -0.88 -0.71 14.27
N CYS A 22 -0.01 0.26 14.53
CA CYS A 22 -0.18 1.66 14.17
C CYS A 22 -1.51 2.30 14.60
N GLY A 23 -1.89 2.10 15.89
CA GLY A 23 -3.15 2.60 16.45
C GLY A 23 -3.35 4.12 16.47
N LEU A 24 -2.31 4.92 16.11
CA LEU A 24 -2.39 6.38 15.96
C LEU A 24 -2.68 6.83 14.51
N ALA A 25 -2.60 5.91 13.54
CA ALA A 25 -2.97 6.21 12.15
C ALA A 25 -4.50 6.24 12.01
N ASN A 26 -5.02 7.02 11.06
CA ASN A 26 -6.46 7.05 10.74
C ASN A 26 -6.93 5.69 10.20
N GLY A 27 -6.06 4.99 9.46
CA GLY A 27 -6.29 3.62 9.01
C GLY A 27 -4.99 2.83 8.96
N SER A 28 -5.01 1.58 9.41
CA SER A 28 -3.85 0.68 9.36
C SER A 28 -4.29 -0.74 9.07
N VAL A 29 -3.64 -1.35 8.08
CA VAL A 29 -3.83 -2.75 7.71
C VAL A 29 -2.51 -3.45 7.47
N VAL A 30 -2.51 -4.75 7.72
CA VAL A 30 -1.44 -5.66 7.27
C VAL A 30 -2.04 -6.60 6.24
N VAL A 31 -1.52 -6.57 5.04
CA VAL A 31 -1.93 -7.46 3.95
C VAL A 31 -0.90 -8.57 3.81
N LYS A 32 -1.37 -9.81 3.83
CA LYS A 32 -0.57 -11.00 3.57
C LYS A 32 -1.10 -11.64 2.29
N TYR A 33 -0.27 -11.78 1.29
CA TYR A 33 -0.61 -12.44 0.04
C TYR A 33 0.44 -13.51 -0.24
N GLY A 34 0.06 -14.78 0.00
CA GLY A 34 1.05 -15.84 0.20
C GLY A 34 1.97 -15.49 1.38
N ASP A 35 3.29 -15.59 1.19
CA ASP A 35 4.30 -15.22 2.19
C ASP A 35 4.77 -13.74 2.07
N THR A 36 4.26 -13.00 1.08
CA THR A 36 4.50 -11.57 0.96
C THR A 36 3.61 -10.80 1.94
N VAL A 37 4.23 -9.94 2.75
CA VAL A 37 3.55 -9.16 3.81
C VAL A 37 3.84 -7.69 3.65
N VAL A 38 2.80 -6.87 3.55
CA VAL A 38 2.89 -5.41 3.45
C VAL A 38 2.01 -4.77 4.50
N MET A 39 2.58 -3.84 5.26
CA MET A 39 1.84 -2.99 6.19
C MET A 39 1.51 -1.67 5.50
N VAL A 40 0.26 -1.26 5.54
CA VAL A 40 -0.17 0.02 4.96
C VAL A 40 -0.85 0.87 6.04
N ASN A 41 -0.34 2.08 6.18
CA ASN A 41 -0.84 3.08 7.12
C ASN A 41 -1.31 4.31 6.36
N VAL A 42 -2.42 4.88 6.80
CA VAL A 42 -2.98 6.10 6.23
C VAL A 42 -3.21 7.12 7.33
N THR A 43 -2.77 8.34 7.09
CA THR A 43 -2.97 9.48 7.98
C THR A 43 -3.46 10.69 7.21
N ALA A 44 -4.29 11.53 7.83
CA ALA A 44 -4.71 12.80 7.28
C ALA A 44 -4.52 13.92 8.30
N SER A 45 -4.20 15.14 7.81
CA SER A 45 -4.20 16.32 8.65
C SER A 45 -5.64 16.63 9.11
N LYS A 46 -5.77 17.19 10.33
CA LYS A 46 -7.09 17.62 10.86
C LYS A 46 -7.65 18.82 10.13
N GLU A 47 -6.79 19.70 9.65
CA GLU A 47 -7.16 20.95 8.99
C GLU A 47 -6.70 20.94 7.53
N PRO A 48 -7.46 21.61 6.64
CA PRO A 48 -7.04 21.80 5.26
C PRO A 48 -5.75 22.62 5.20
N LYS A 49 -4.91 22.33 4.22
CA LYS A 49 -3.69 23.08 3.98
C LYS A 49 -4.01 24.40 3.29
N GLU A 50 -3.69 25.52 3.94
CA GLU A 50 -3.94 26.85 3.40
C GLU A 50 -3.09 27.15 2.15
N GLY A 51 -3.64 27.93 1.22
CA GLY A 51 -2.91 28.44 0.06
C GLY A 51 -2.66 27.45 -1.06
N ILE A 52 -3.31 26.27 -1.05
CA ILE A 52 -3.21 25.29 -2.14
C ILE A 52 -4.54 25.11 -2.87
N ASP A 53 -4.44 24.94 -4.18
CA ASP A 53 -5.58 24.70 -5.09
C ASP A 53 -5.69 23.23 -5.54
N PHE A 54 -4.75 22.37 -5.13
CA PHE A 54 -4.71 20.95 -5.46
C PHE A 54 -4.87 20.06 -4.21
N PHE A 55 -5.21 18.80 -4.41
CA PHE A 55 -5.29 17.79 -3.34
C PHE A 55 -3.89 17.27 -2.98
N PRO A 56 -3.40 17.50 -1.74
CA PRO A 56 -2.09 17.05 -1.29
C PRO A 56 -2.14 15.59 -0.83
N LEU A 57 -2.00 14.65 -1.76
CA LEU A 57 -1.85 13.22 -1.50
C LEU A 57 -0.40 12.82 -1.71
N SER A 58 0.22 12.23 -0.70
CA SER A 58 1.53 11.59 -0.76
C SER A 58 1.39 10.10 -0.58
N VAL A 59 2.04 9.33 -1.45
CA VAL A 59 2.10 7.88 -1.36
C VAL A 59 3.55 7.46 -1.33
N ASP A 60 3.95 6.74 -0.29
CA ASP A 60 5.29 6.21 -0.10
C ASP A 60 5.25 4.69 -0.10
N PHE A 61 6.07 4.06 -0.94
CA PHE A 61 6.28 2.63 -0.97
C PHE A 61 7.70 2.35 -0.50
N GLU A 62 7.82 1.68 0.64
CA GLU A 62 9.09 1.46 1.31
C GLU A 62 9.51 0.00 1.22
N GLU A 63 10.56 -0.26 0.43
CA GLU A 63 11.25 -1.54 0.37
C GLU A 63 12.36 -1.54 1.43
N LYS A 64 12.28 -2.45 2.40
CA LYS A 64 13.28 -2.60 3.46
C LYS A 64 14.15 -3.83 3.20
N MET A 65 15.45 -3.73 3.48
CA MET A 65 16.38 -4.85 3.26
C MET A 65 16.05 -6.07 4.12
N TYR A 66 15.49 -5.86 5.31
CA TYR A 66 15.06 -6.96 6.17
C TYR A 66 13.92 -7.79 5.57
N SER A 67 13.11 -7.23 4.64
CA SER A 67 12.02 -7.96 3.98
C SER A 67 12.50 -9.15 3.14
N VAL A 68 13.76 -9.14 2.73
CA VAL A 68 14.45 -10.23 2.02
C VAL A 68 15.57 -10.85 2.86
N GLY A 69 15.52 -10.68 4.19
CA GLY A 69 16.50 -11.24 5.12
C GLY A 69 17.89 -10.62 5.05
N LYS A 70 18.03 -9.41 4.51
CA LYS A 70 19.31 -8.72 4.38
C LYS A 70 19.44 -7.60 5.41
N ILE A 71 20.67 -7.36 5.86
CA ILE A 71 21.03 -6.25 6.75
C ILE A 71 21.76 -5.19 5.92
N PRO A 72 21.47 -3.88 6.08
CA PRO A 72 22.25 -2.82 5.46
C PRO A 72 23.74 -2.93 5.83
N GLY A 73 24.62 -3.08 4.83
CA GLY A 73 26.00 -3.50 5.08
C GLY A 73 26.94 -2.41 5.56
N SER A 74 26.84 -1.17 5.10
CA SER A 74 27.78 -0.10 5.43
C SER A 74 27.10 1.26 5.44
N TYR A 75 27.83 2.28 5.92
CA TYR A 75 27.38 3.67 5.94
C TYR A 75 26.83 4.15 4.58
N THR A 76 27.46 3.75 3.48
CA THR A 76 27.07 4.10 2.12
C THR A 76 25.89 3.27 1.57
N LYS A 77 25.51 2.18 2.23
CA LYS A 77 24.42 1.29 1.85
C LYS A 77 23.21 1.40 2.78
N ARG A 78 23.05 2.51 3.47
CA ARG A 78 21.88 2.77 4.31
C ARG A 78 20.63 2.96 3.44
N GLU A 79 19.51 2.52 3.97
CA GLU A 79 18.18 2.77 3.40
C GLU A 79 17.86 4.26 3.57
N GLY A 80 18.18 5.09 2.57
CA GLY A 80 17.97 6.54 2.63
C GLY A 80 16.93 7.00 1.64
N LYS A 81 17.19 6.77 0.36
CA LYS A 81 16.28 7.18 -0.71
C LYS A 81 15.51 5.98 -1.26
N PRO A 82 14.22 6.14 -1.63
CA PRO A 82 13.48 5.12 -2.36
C PRO A 82 14.20 4.77 -3.67
N SER A 83 14.09 3.50 -4.08
CA SER A 83 14.54 3.07 -5.41
C SER A 83 13.65 3.67 -6.52
N ASP A 84 14.14 3.77 -7.74
CA ASP A 84 13.32 4.21 -8.88
C ASP A 84 12.08 3.31 -9.05
N LYS A 85 12.22 2.01 -8.78
CA LYS A 85 11.09 1.07 -8.76
C LYS A 85 10.08 1.45 -7.68
N ALA A 86 10.52 1.73 -6.46
CA ALA A 86 9.65 2.13 -5.36
C ALA A 86 8.87 3.42 -5.68
N ILE A 87 9.53 4.40 -6.33
CA ILE A 87 8.88 5.63 -6.78
C ILE A 87 7.80 5.34 -7.82
N LEU A 88 8.07 4.45 -8.78
CA LEU A 88 7.08 4.07 -9.80
C LEU A 88 5.88 3.34 -9.18
N VAL A 89 6.12 2.44 -8.21
CA VAL A 89 5.06 1.75 -7.46
C VAL A 89 4.22 2.75 -6.66
N SER A 90 4.83 3.69 -5.97
CA SER A 90 4.12 4.77 -5.25
C SER A 90 3.17 5.52 -6.18
N ARG A 91 3.64 5.88 -7.38
CA ARG A 91 2.82 6.55 -8.40
C ARG A 91 1.71 5.65 -8.96
N ALA A 92 1.97 4.35 -9.09
CA ALA A 92 0.97 3.38 -9.51
C ALA A 92 -0.14 3.21 -8.47
N ILE A 93 0.19 3.31 -7.16
CA ILE A 93 -0.78 3.31 -6.06
C ILE A 93 -1.57 4.62 -6.03
N ASP A 94 -0.90 5.79 -6.16
CA ASP A 94 -1.53 7.11 -6.12
C ASP A 94 -2.60 7.27 -7.22
N ARG A 95 -2.30 6.81 -8.43
CA ARG A 95 -3.12 7.08 -9.63
C ARG A 95 -4.57 6.59 -9.53
N PRO A 96 -4.90 5.37 -9.08
CA PRO A 96 -6.28 4.92 -8.91
C PRO A 96 -6.96 5.48 -7.67
N LEU A 97 -6.20 5.89 -6.63
CA LEU A 97 -6.76 6.39 -5.38
C LEU A 97 -7.19 7.86 -5.48
N ARG A 98 -6.36 8.70 -6.09
CA ARG A 98 -6.54 10.16 -6.16
C ARG A 98 -7.91 10.61 -6.67
N PRO A 99 -8.49 10.05 -7.77
CA PRO A 99 -9.78 10.48 -8.28
C PRO A 99 -10.97 10.08 -7.39
N LEU A 100 -10.77 9.25 -6.38
CA LEU A 100 -11.82 8.79 -5.45
C LEU A 100 -11.96 9.68 -4.22
N PHE A 101 -11.13 10.70 -4.08
CA PHE A 101 -11.31 11.72 -3.05
C PHE A 101 -12.21 12.84 -3.56
N PRO A 102 -12.95 13.53 -2.66
CA PRO A 102 -13.75 14.70 -3.03
C PRO A 102 -12.88 15.78 -3.68
N LYS A 103 -13.40 16.45 -4.70
CA LYS A 103 -12.64 17.47 -5.48
C LYS A 103 -12.21 18.68 -4.68
N ASP A 104 -12.93 18.99 -3.61
CA ASP A 104 -12.71 20.10 -2.68
C ASP A 104 -11.89 19.72 -1.43
N PHE A 105 -11.50 18.44 -1.31
CA PHE A 105 -10.69 17.98 -0.17
C PHE A 105 -9.26 18.53 -0.26
N ARG A 106 -8.81 19.22 0.81
CA ARG A 106 -7.50 19.90 0.87
C ARG A 106 -6.66 19.52 2.08
N ASN A 107 -7.10 18.50 2.85
CA ASN A 107 -6.31 17.94 3.93
C ASN A 107 -5.12 17.17 3.36
N ASP A 108 -3.99 17.27 4.03
CA ASP A 108 -2.78 16.52 3.66
C ASP A 108 -2.99 15.04 4.01
N VAL A 109 -2.96 14.17 3.00
CA VAL A 109 -3.13 12.72 3.18
C VAL A 109 -1.83 12.01 2.82
N VAL A 110 -1.38 11.17 3.73
CA VAL A 110 -0.17 10.36 3.54
C VAL A 110 -0.53 8.89 3.63
N VAL A 111 -0.17 8.14 2.61
CA VAL A 111 -0.28 6.68 2.55
C VAL A 111 1.11 6.08 2.54
N VAL A 112 1.45 5.29 3.53
CA VAL A 112 2.76 4.62 3.62
C VAL A 112 2.57 3.12 3.55
N ALA A 113 3.11 2.50 2.51
CA ALA A 113 3.15 1.06 2.33
C ALA A 113 4.56 0.54 2.62
N THR A 114 4.73 -0.15 3.73
CA THR A 114 6.02 -0.72 4.15
C THR A 114 6.04 -2.22 3.92
N VAL A 115 6.98 -2.69 3.12
CA VAL A 115 7.17 -4.10 2.81
C VAL A 115 7.88 -4.78 3.97
N LEU A 116 7.21 -5.73 4.63
CA LEU A 116 7.74 -6.44 5.80
C LEU A 116 8.40 -7.77 5.43
N CYS A 117 7.85 -8.48 4.44
CA CYS A 117 8.38 -9.74 3.93
C CYS A 117 8.04 -9.86 2.44
N VAL A 118 8.95 -10.45 1.65
CA VAL A 118 8.75 -10.69 0.22
C VAL A 118 9.04 -12.13 -0.12
N GLU A 119 8.09 -12.78 -0.75
CA GLU A 119 8.26 -14.02 -1.48
C GLU A 119 8.73 -13.71 -2.92
N GLN A 120 9.71 -14.44 -3.45
CA GLN A 120 10.33 -14.11 -4.75
C GLN A 120 9.33 -14.12 -5.92
N ASP A 121 8.37 -15.05 -5.87
CA ASP A 121 7.38 -15.25 -6.94
C ASP A 121 6.09 -14.44 -6.71
N ASN A 122 6.06 -13.58 -5.68
CA ASN A 122 4.87 -12.82 -5.30
C ASN A 122 5.21 -11.38 -4.98
N SER A 123 5.04 -10.53 -5.98
CA SER A 123 5.37 -9.10 -5.91
C SER A 123 4.54 -8.35 -4.85
N PRO A 124 5.17 -7.50 -4.03
CA PRO A 124 4.48 -6.77 -2.98
C PRO A 124 3.59 -5.63 -3.48
N GLU A 125 3.68 -5.24 -4.75
CA GLU A 125 2.95 -4.09 -5.31
C GLU A 125 1.43 -4.31 -5.26
N VAL A 126 0.96 -5.53 -5.62
CA VAL A 126 -0.48 -5.87 -5.56
C VAL A 126 -0.99 -5.82 -4.12
N ALA A 127 -0.24 -6.40 -3.19
CA ALA A 127 -0.59 -6.38 -1.77
C ALA A 127 -0.63 -4.94 -1.22
N ALA A 128 0.32 -4.09 -1.64
CA ALA A 128 0.36 -2.67 -1.27
C ALA A 128 -0.84 -1.88 -1.81
N MET A 129 -1.25 -2.11 -3.05
CA MET A 129 -2.42 -1.44 -3.66
C MET A 129 -3.72 -1.86 -2.97
N ILE A 130 -3.91 -3.16 -2.71
CA ILE A 130 -5.05 -3.68 -1.94
C ILE A 130 -5.05 -3.10 -0.52
N GLY A 131 -3.88 -3.07 0.12
CA GLY A 131 -3.72 -2.51 1.46
C GLY A 131 -4.03 -1.03 1.55
N ALA A 132 -3.59 -0.22 0.57
CA ALA A 132 -3.89 1.21 0.52
C ALA A 132 -5.39 1.47 0.38
N SER A 133 -6.05 0.72 -0.49
CA SER A 133 -7.50 0.77 -0.65
C SER A 133 -8.24 0.36 0.63
N ALA A 134 -7.82 -0.73 1.27
CA ALA A 134 -8.43 -1.21 2.51
C ALA A 134 -8.21 -0.23 3.68
N ALA A 135 -6.98 0.30 3.85
CA ALA A 135 -6.66 1.25 4.91
C ALA A 135 -7.47 2.55 4.78
N LEU A 136 -7.62 3.08 3.57
CA LEU A 136 -8.47 4.25 3.29
C LEU A 136 -9.94 3.95 3.56
N SER A 137 -10.43 2.78 3.15
CA SER A 137 -11.85 2.42 3.31
C SER A 137 -12.29 2.23 4.76
N ILE A 138 -11.36 1.83 5.66
CA ILE A 138 -11.66 1.68 7.10
C ILE A 138 -11.34 2.92 7.92
N SER A 139 -10.71 3.94 7.32
CA SER A 139 -10.38 5.22 7.97
C SER A 139 -11.59 6.15 8.02
N ASP A 140 -11.44 7.24 8.74
CA ASP A 140 -12.40 8.37 8.78
C ASP A 140 -12.16 9.39 7.66
N ILE A 141 -11.20 9.11 6.75
CA ILE A 141 -10.87 9.96 5.62
C ILE A 141 -11.93 9.78 4.53
N PRO A 142 -12.49 10.87 3.94
CA PRO A 142 -13.49 10.77 2.89
C PRO A 142 -12.91 10.14 1.62
N PHE A 143 -13.28 8.91 1.36
CA PHE A 143 -12.78 8.10 0.25
C PHE A 143 -13.91 7.35 -0.45
N GLY A 144 -14.07 7.55 -1.75
CA GLY A 144 -15.13 6.97 -2.58
C GLY A 144 -14.81 5.57 -3.15
N GLY A 145 -13.80 4.87 -2.59
CA GLY A 145 -13.44 3.51 -2.99
C GLY A 145 -14.36 2.44 -2.40
N PRO A 146 -13.96 1.17 -2.45
CA PRO A 146 -12.60 0.64 -2.63
C PRO A 146 -12.10 0.53 -4.08
N THR A 147 -10.78 0.31 -4.22
CA THR A 147 -10.11 -0.09 -5.46
C THR A 147 -9.51 -1.49 -5.31
N ALA A 148 -9.33 -2.18 -6.43
CA ALA A 148 -8.62 -3.46 -6.48
C ALA A 148 -7.46 -3.39 -7.48
N ALA A 149 -6.51 -4.30 -7.35
CA ALA A 149 -5.39 -4.42 -8.25
C ALA A 149 -4.99 -5.87 -8.43
N VAL A 150 -4.60 -6.22 -9.65
CA VAL A 150 -4.01 -7.51 -10.00
C VAL A 150 -2.95 -7.28 -11.08
N ASN A 151 -1.95 -8.14 -11.11
CA ASN A 151 -1.07 -8.29 -12.26
C ASN A 151 -1.74 -9.20 -13.28
N VAL A 152 -1.62 -8.89 -14.56
CA VAL A 152 -2.15 -9.71 -15.64
C VAL A 152 -1.00 -10.12 -16.55
N GLY A 153 -0.86 -11.41 -16.78
CA GLY A 153 0.11 -11.99 -17.70
C GLY A 153 -0.55 -12.77 -18.82
N LEU A 154 0.14 -12.94 -19.93
CA LEU A 154 -0.26 -13.81 -21.01
C LEU A 154 0.70 -15.03 -21.04
N VAL A 155 0.20 -16.21 -20.69
CA VAL A 155 0.97 -17.46 -20.64
C VAL A 155 0.38 -18.45 -21.62
N ASN A 156 1.14 -18.87 -22.61
CA ASN A 156 0.70 -19.82 -23.65
C ASN A 156 -0.62 -19.42 -24.38
N GLY A 157 -0.86 -18.09 -24.53
CA GLY A 157 -2.08 -17.57 -25.17
C GLY A 157 -3.28 -17.41 -24.23
N GLU A 158 -3.16 -17.77 -22.95
CA GLU A 158 -4.19 -17.59 -21.93
C GLU A 158 -3.85 -16.43 -20.98
N ILE A 159 -4.88 -15.68 -20.59
CA ILE A 159 -4.75 -14.59 -19.61
C ILE A 159 -4.72 -15.19 -18.20
N VAL A 160 -3.66 -14.91 -17.47
CA VAL A 160 -3.45 -15.36 -16.09
C VAL A 160 -3.38 -14.15 -15.16
N ILE A 161 -4.04 -14.25 -14.01
CA ILE A 161 -4.02 -13.23 -12.95
C ILE A 161 -2.95 -13.59 -11.93
N ASN A 162 -2.07 -12.62 -11.63
CA ASN A 162 -0.95 -12.76 -10.70
C ASN A 162 -0.11 -14.02 -10.99
N PRO A 163 0.39 -14.14 -12.25
CA PRO A 163 1.15 -15.32 -12.67
C PRO A 163 2.44 -15.49 -11.89
#